data_155356879bb7fc7e3d366f793f87a781
#
_entry.id   155356879bb7fc7e3d366f793f87a781
#
_cell.length_a   1.000
_cell.length_b   1.000
_cell.length_c   1.000
_cell.angle_alpha   90.00
_cell.angle_beta   90.00
_cell.angle_gamma   90.00
#
_symmetry.space_group_name_H-M   'P 1'
#
loop_
_entity.id
_entity.type
_entity.pdbx_description
1 polymer ?
#
loop_
_entity_poly.entity_id
_entity_poly.type
_entity_poly.pdbx_seq_one_letter_code
_entity_poly.pdbx_strand_id
1 'polypeptide(L)'
;MSEEKKIPYKIYLEEHEMPDQWYNVRADMKNKPAPLLNPATLEPLTLEEMSDVFCEELCKQELDDKTPYFEIPEEIKKFYKMYRPSPLVRAYCLEEKLQTPAKIYYKFEGNNTSGSHKLNSAIAQAYYAKKQGLKGVTTETGAGQWGTALSMACAYLGLDCQVYMVKCSYEQKPFRREVMRTYGANVTPSPSDTTKVGRKILEEFLGTSGSLGCAISEAVEAATMKEGYRYVLGSVLTQVLLHQTVIGLETKTAMDKYGIKPDVIIGCAGGGSNLGGLISPFMGEKLRGEADYRFVAVEPASCPSLTRGKYVYDFCDTGKVCPLAKMYTLGSGFIPSANHAGGLRYHGMSSVLSQLYADGYMEAVSVEQTSVFKAAEEFAKVEGILPAPESSHAIKVAMDEALRCKETGEEKTILFGLTGTGYFDMVAYERYNNGEMNDYIPSDEDLAKGLAGIPKFPGNES
;
A
#
# COMPACT_ATOMS: atom_id res chain seq x y z
N MET A 1 10.70 -29.38 -33.02
CA MET A 1 9.98 -28.15 -32.66
C MET A 1 9.24 -28.44 -31.36
N SER A 2 9.70 -27.92 -30.20
CA SER A 2 8.96 -28.03 -28.96
C SER A 2 7.68 -27.23 -29.14
N GLU A 3 6.51 -27.85 -28.92
CA GLU A 3 5.25 -27.09 -28.82
C GLU A 3 5.44 -25.97 -27.81
N GLU A 4 5.37 -24.73 -28.27
CA GLU A 4 5.37 -23.58 -27.38
C GLU A 4 4.17 -23.74 -26.43
N LYS A 5 4.45 -23.99 -25.16
CA LYS A 5 3.42 -24.23 -24.14
C LYS A 5 2.56 -22.98 -24.04
N LYS A 6 1.36 -23.02 -24.60
CA LYS A 6 0.46 -21.85 -24.60
C LYS A 6 0.22 -21.38 -23.17
N ILE A 7 0.55 -20.13 -22.86
CA ILE A 7 0.36 -19.55 -21.54
C ILE A 7 -1.16 -19.46 -21.25
N PRO A 8 -1.65 -20.01 -20.14
CA PRO A 8 -3.07 -19.92 -19.80
C PRO A 8 -3.46 -18.48 -19.44
N TYR A 9 -4.76 -18.16 -19.52
CA TYR A 9 -5.28 -16.86 -19.05
C TYR A 9 -4.95 -16.62 -17.56
N LYS A 10 -5.08 -17.65 -16.73
CA LYS A 10 -4.81 -17.57 -15.29
C LYS A 10 -3.79 -18.62 -14.92
N ILE A 11 -2.71 -18.19 -14.32
CA ILE A 11 -1.66 -19.05 -13.75
C ILE A 11 -1.91 -19.09 -12.24
N TYR A 12 -2.19 -20.29 -11.75
CA TYR A 12 -2.26 -20.59 -10.32
C TYR A 12 -1.07 -21.43 -9.91
N LEU A 13 -0.60 -21.19 -8.69
CA LEU A 13 0.32 -22.08 -8.01
C LEU A 13 -0.46 -23.16 -7.27
N GLU A 14 0.17 -24.30 -7.05
CA GLU A 14 -0.31 -25.31 -6.11
C GLU A 14 0.02 -24.87 -4.68
N GLU A 15 -0.66 -25.43 -3.67
CA GLU A 15 -0.41 -25.08 -2.27
C GLU A 15 1.07 -25.26 -1.85
N HIS A 16 1.74 -26.27 -2.38
CA HIS A 16 3.14 -26.56 -2.06
C HIS A 16 4.14 -25.64 -2.78
N GLU A 17 3.69 -24.85 -3.76
CA GLU A 17 4.48 -23.83 -4.48
C GLU A 17 4.37 -22.46 -3.82
N MET A 18 3.53 -22.32 -2.79
CA MET A 18 3.40 -21.07 -2.05
C MET A 18 4.66 -20.78 -1.23
N PRO A 19 5.02 -19.49 -1.04
CA PRO A 19 6.20 -19.15 -0.28
C PRO A 19 6.07 -19.53 1.21
N ASP A 20 7.12 -20.12 1.76
CA ASP A 20 7.27 -20.43 3.19
C ASP A 20 7.90 -19.28 3.98
N GLN A 21 8.49 -18.31 3.31
CA GLN A 21 9.22 -17.19 3.89
C GLN A 21 8.81 -15.88 3.24
N TRP A 22 8.84 -14.78 4.00
CA TRP A 22 8.83 -13.42 3.48
C TRP A 22 10.25 -12.98 3.15
N TYR A 23 10.40 -12.13 2.14
CA TYR A 23 11.69 -11.62 1.70
C TYR A 23 11.89 -10.16 2.09
N ASN A 24 13.00 -9.90 2.80
CA ASN A 24 13.40 -8.57 3.24
C ASN A 24 14.41 -7.98 2.24
N VAL A 25 13.94 -7.16 1.32
CA VAL A 25 14.78 -6.53 0.29
C VAL A 25 15.90 -5.66 0.87
N ARG A 26 15.75 -5.16 2.11
CA ARG A 26 16.79 -4.38 2.76
C ARG A 26 18.10 -5.15 2.92
N ALA A 27 18.06 -6.48 3.06
CA ALA A 27 19.26 -7.29 3.16
C ALA A 27 20.19 -7.11 1.94
N ASP A 28 19.61 -6.91 0.75
CA ASP A 28 20.36 -6.72 -0.51
C ASP A 28 20.60 -5.25 -0.88
N MET A 29 19.99 -4.29 -0.19
CA MET A 29 20.21 -2.86 -0.44
C MET A 29 21.61 -2.43 -0.01
N LYS A 30 22.34 -1.73 -0.90
CA LYS A 30 23.64 -1.12 -0.59
C LYS A 30 23.48 0.05 0.39
N ASN A 31 22.54 0.95 0.11
CA ASN A 31 22.17 2.05 1.00
C ASN A 31 20.90 1.62 1.75
N LYS A 32 21.03 1.37 3.04
CA LYS A 32 19.89 1.03 3.89
C LYS A 32 19.00 2.27 4.08
N PRO A 33 17.69 2.10 4.23
CA PRO A 33 16.84 3.20 4.69
C PRO A 33 17.33 3.75 6.02
N ALA A 34 17.25 5.06 6.18
CA ALA A 34 17.63 5.67 7.44
C ALA A 34 16.69 5.22 8.59
N PRO A 35 17.19 5.09 9.83
CA PRO A 35 16.38 4.61 10.96
C PRO A 35 15.23 5.57 11.27
N LEU A 36 14.17 5.04 11.88
CA LEU A 36 13.14 5.87 12.51
C LEU A 36 13.75 6.60 13.71
N LEU A 37 13.43 7.90 13.89
CA LEU A 37 13.95 8.68 15.01
C LEU A 37 12.85 9.00 16.03
N ASN A 38 13.25 9.01 17.29
CA ASN A 38 12.44 9.59 18.35
C ASN A 38 12.39 11.12 18.17
N PRO A 39 11.19 11.73 18.04
CA PRO A 39 11.10 13.16 17.76
C PRO A 39 11.58 14.06 18.89
N ALA A 40 11.70 13.56 20.13
CA ALA A 40 12.16 14.33 21.27
C ALA A 40 13.69 14.33 21.41
N THR A 41 14.35 13.23 21.06
CA THR A 41 15.82 13.06 21.22
C THR A 41 16.57 13.13 19.91
N LEU A 42 15.90 12.91 18.78
CA LEU A 42 16.46 12.75 17.44
C LEU A 42 17.41 11.55 17.30
N GLU A 43 17.37 10.63 18.25
CA GLU A 43 18.12 9.37 18.22
C GLU A 43 17.29 8.27 17.54
N PRO A 44 17.94 7.24 16.96
CA PRO A 44 17.25 6.07 16.44
C PRO A 44 16.36 5.41 17.49
N LEU A 45 15.14 5.04 17.10
CA LEU A 45 14.22 4.33 17.99
C LEU A 45 14.78 2.97 18.39
N THR A 46 14.67 2.68 19.67
CA THR A 46 14.98 1.37 20.24
C THR A 46 13.81 0.40 20.10
N LEU A 47 14.08 -0.89 20.27
CA LEU A 47 13.04 -1.92 20.33
C LEU A 47 12.05 -1.64 21.45
N GLU A 48 12.52 -1.18 22.62
CA GLU A 48 11.68 -0.88 23.78
C GLU A 48 10.70 0.25 23.47
N GLU A 49 11.19 1.39 22.96
CA GLU A 49 10.36 2.54 22.59
C GLU A 49 9.29 2.18 21.54
N MET A 50 9.66 1.37 20.53
CA MET A 50 8.70 0.93 19.53
C MET A 50 7.64 -0.02 20.09
N SER A 51 8.01 -0.86 21.05
CA SER A 51 7.12 -1.87 21.64
C SER A 51 6.04 -1.26 22.56
N ASP A 52 6.17 0.00 22.92
CA ASP A 52 5.10 0.75 23.58
C ASP A 52 3.88 0.97 22.66
N VAL A 53 4.12 1.07 21.35
CA VAL A 53 3.09 1.37 20.34
C VAL A 53 2.72 0.12 19.54
N PHE A 54 3.70 -0.68 19.11
CA PHE A 54 3.53 -1.84 18.23
C PHE A 54 3.75 -3.17 18.98
N CYS A 55 3.32 -4.27 18.36
CA CYS A 55 3.70 -5.59 18.84
C CYS A 55 5.21 -5.81 18.74
N GLU A 56 5.82 -6.39 19.76
CA GLU A 56 7.27 -6.56 19.87
C GLU A 56 7.88 -7.30 18.67
N GLU A 57 7.24 -8.37 18.19
CA GLU A 57 7.74 -9.10 17.01
C GLU A 57 7.72 -8.27 15.74
N LEU A 58 6.72 -7.41 15.57
CA LEU A 58 6.65 -6.47 14.44
C LEU A 58 7.77 -5.42 14.52
N CYS A 59 8.12 -4.99 15.74
CA CYS A 59 9.26 -4.09 15.96
C CYS A 59 10.59 -4.76 15.61
N LYS A 60 10.79 -6.03 15.95
CA LYS A 60 11.97 -6.80 15.54
C LYS A 60 12.08 -6.88 14.01
N GLN A 61 10.99 -7.17 13.32
CA GLN A 61 10.96 -7.20 11.85
C GLN A 61 11.21 -5.82 11.24
N GLU A 62 10.72 -4.75 11.86
CA GLU A 62 10.98 -3.37 11.41
C GLU A 62 12.45 -2.99 11.53
N LEU A 63 13.09 -3.35 12.62
CA LEU A 63 14.49 -2.99 12.93
C LEU A 63 15.53 -3.87 12.22
N ASP A 64 15.18 -5.10 11.82
CA ASP A 64 16.13 -6.03 11.20
C ASP A 64 16.30 -5.73 9.70
N ASP A 65 17.40 -5.12 9.34
CA ASP A 65 17.80 -4.80 7.97
C ASP A 65 18.81 -5.80 7.37
N LYS A 66 19.10 -6.90 8.07
CA LYS A 66 20.16 -7.88 7.69
C LYS A 66 19.62 -9.24 7.31
N THR A 67 18.60 -9.73 8.01
CA THR A 67 18.00 -11.03 7.74
C THR A 67 17.25 -11.00 6.41
N PRO A 68 17.65 -11.78 5.40
CA PRO A 68 17.02 -11.71 4.07
C PRO A 68 15.66 -12.39 4.01
N TYR A 69 15.44 -13.44 4.81
CA TYR A 69 14.20 -14.20 4.80
C TYR A 69 13.66 -14.43 6.21
N PHE A 70 12.37 -14.21 6.39
CA PHE A 70 11.63 -14.46 7.63
C PHE A 70 10.64 -15.59 7.41
N GLU A 71 10.69 -16.62 8.24
CA GLU A 71 9.74 -17.74 8.18
C GLU A 71 8.29 -17.25 8.37
N ILE A 72 7.39 -17.76 7.53
CA ILE A 72 5.95 -17.53 7.69
C ILE A 72 5.42 -18.58 8.68
N PRO A 73 4.91 -18.18 9.87
CA PRO A 73 4.34 -19.11 10.83
C PRO A 73 3.25 -20.01 10.24
N GLU A 74 3.18 -21.26 10.68
CA GLU A 74 2.22 -22.25 10.16
C GLU A 74 0.76 -21.79 10.29
N GLU A 75 0.42 -21.06 11.35
CA GLU A 75 -0.91 -20.52 11.55
C GLU A 75 -1.25 -19.46 10.51
N ILE A 76 -0.28 -18.64 10.11
CA ILE A 76 -0.43 -17.67 9.02
C ILE A 76 -0.55 -18.38 7.67
N LYS A 77 0.30 -19.39 7.41
CA LYS A 77 0.21 -20.22 6.19
C LYS A 77 -1.14 -20.90 6.07
N LYS A 78 -1.67 -21.46 7.18
CA LYS A 78 -3.01 -22.04 7.23
C LYS A 78 -4.09 -21.03 6.83
N PHE A 79 -3.98 -19.79 7.32
CA PHE A 79 -4.92 -18.74 6.94
C PHE A 79 -4.73 -18.32 5.48
N TYR A 80 -3.50 -18.19 5.00
CA TYR A 80 -3.21 -17.89 3.58
C TYR A 80 -3.86 -18.90 2.65
N LYS A 81 -3.84 -20.19 2.94
CA LYS A 81 -4.48 -21.24 2.12
C LYS A 81 -5.99 -21.05 1.93
N MET A 82 -6.67 -20.26 2.77
CA MET A 82 -8.10 -19.96 2.60
C MET A 82 -8.39 -19.04 1.40
N TYR A 83 -7.42 -18.24 0.95
CA TYR A 83 -7.64 -17.27 -0.12
C TYR A 83 -6.46 -17.13 -1.10
N ARG A 84 -5.35 -17.77 -0.82
CA ARG A 84 -4.16 -17.83 -1.68
C ARG A 84 -3.95 -19.26 -2.19
N PRO A 85 -3.22 -19.45 -3.31
CA PRO A 85 -2.53 -18.43 -4.10
C PRO A 85 -3.49 -17.51 -4.87
N SER A 86 -3.11 -16.25 -5.05
CA SER A 86 -3.85 -15.34 -5.93
C SER A 86 -3.36 -15.52 -7.38
N PRO A 87 -4.25 -15.34 -8.39
CA PRO A 87 -3.87 -15.60 -9.78
C PRO A 87 -2.91 -14.56 -10.34
N LEU A 88 -1.95 -15.02 -11.15
CA LEU A 88 -1.29 -14.21 -12.15
C LEU A 88 -2.07 -14.37 -13.46
N VAL A 89 -2.60 -13.27 -14.00
CA VAL A 89 -3.47 -13.28 -15.17
C VAL A 89 -2.77 -12.64 -16.35
N ARG A 90 -2.85 -13.27 -17.53
CA ARG A 90 -2.46 -12.62 -18.77
C ARG A 90 -3.67 -11.91 -19.39
N ALA A 91 -3.53 -10.62 -19.64
CA ALA A 91 -4.60 -9.76 -20.13
C ALA A 91 -4.75 -9.85 -21.66
N TYR A 92 -5.03 -11.04 -22.19
CA TYR A 92 -5.16 -11.26 -23.64
C TYR A 92 -6.22 -10.37 -24.28
N CYS A 93 -7.36 -10.14 -23.61
CA CYS A 93 -8.42 -9.30 -24.15
C CYS A 93 -7.98 -7.82 -24.21
N LEU A 94 -7.22 -7.36 -23.22
CA LEU A 94 -6.67 -6.02 -23.20
C LEU A 94 -5.57 -5.84 -24.26
N GLU A 95 -4.68 -6.82 -24.44
CA GLU A 95 -3.67 -6.83 -25.51
C GLU A 95 -4.33 -6.68 -26.89
N GLU A 96 -5.38 -7.48 -27.17
CA GLU A 96 -6.15 -7.44 -28.40
C GLU A 96 -6.85 -6.08 -28.57
N LYS A 97 -7.52 -5.58 -27.53
CA LYS A 97 -8.21 -4.29 -27.54
C LYS A 97 -7.28 -3.13 -27.88
N LEU A 98 -6.09 -3.11 -27.29
CA LEU A 98 -5.07 -2.09 -27.52
C LEU A 98 -4.32 -2.29 -28.85
N GLN A 99 -4.42 -3.48 -29.46
CA GLN A 99 -3.65 -3.87 -30.64
C GLN A 99 -2.15 -3.66 -30.46
N THR A 100 -1.63 -4.08 -29.32
CA THR A 100 -0.23 -3.91 -28.90
C THR A 100 0.55 -5.21 -29.08
N PRO A 101 1.86 -5.15 -29.41
CA PRO A 101 2.73 -6.31 -29.32
C PRO A 101 3.14 -6.65 -27.87
N ALA A 102 2.86 -5.78 -26.91
CA ALA A 102 3.20 -6.00 -25.50
C ALA A 102 2.42 -7.19 -24.93
N LYS A 103 3.07 -7.94 -24.04
CA LYS A 103 2.47 -9.01 -23.23
C LYS A 103 2.14 -8.44 -21.86
N ILE A 104 0.84 -8.39 -21.50
CA ILE A 104 0.36 -7.73 -20.29
C ILE A 104 -0.05 -8.78 -19.27
N TYR A 105 0.51 -8.68 -18.05
CA TYR A 105 0.18 -9.53 -16.93
C TYR A 105 -0.25 -8.70 -15.73
N TYR A 106 -1.17 -9.22 -14.92
CA TYR A 106 -1.51 -8.62 -13.65
C TYR A 106 -1.63 -9.65 -12.52
N LYS A 107 -1.09 -9.30 -11.36
CA LYS A 107 -1.27 -10.08 -10.12
C LYS A 107 -2.54 -9.62 -9.44
N PHE A 108 -3.57 -10.48 -9.39
CA PHE A 108 -4.90 -10.11 -8.92
C PHE A 108 -5.08 -10.38 -7.42
N GLU A 109 -4.78 -9.40 -6.60
CA GLU A 109 -4.92 -9.43 -5.15
C GLU A 109 -6.33 -9.04 -4.66
N GLY A 110 -7.17 -8.47 -5.50
CA GLY A 110 -8.58 -8.20 -5.19
C GLY A 110 -9.47 -9.45 -5.16
N ASN A 111 -8.93 -10.60 -5.53
CA ASN A 111 -9.64 -11.88 -5.60
C ASN A 111 -9.68 -12.62 -4.26
N ASN A 112 -9.82 -11.93 -3.17
CA ASN A 112 -9.98 -12.52 -1.85
C ASN A 112 -11.19 -11.92 -1.11
N THR A 113 -11.53 -12.52 0.01
CA THR A 113 -12.73 -12.16 0.78
C THR A 113 -12.72 -10.74 1.34
N SER A 114 -11.54 -10.13 1.55
CA SER A 114 -11.44 -8.72 1.95
C SER A 114 -11.48 -7.75 0.76
N GLY A 115 -11.33 -8.27 -0.45
CA GLY A 115 -11.31 -7.49 -1.68
C GLY A 115 -10.00 -6.72 -1.95
N SER A 116 -8.91 -7.00 -1.22
CA SER A 116 -7.63 -6.34 -1.46
C SER A 116 -6.42 -7.10 -0.90
N HIS A 117 -5.20 -6.72 -1.36
CA HIS A 117 -3.91 -7.23 -0.88
C HIS A 117 -3.68 -7.06 0.64
N LYS A 118 -4.41 -6.15 1.28
CA LYS A 118 -4.14 -5.78 2.68
C LYS A 118 -4.33 -6.94 3.67
N LEU A 119 -5.12 -7.94 3.31
CA LEU A 119 -5.34 -9.13 4.13
C LEU A 119 -4.02 -9.89 4.43
N ASN A 120 -3.05 -9.84 3.53
CA ASN A 120 -1.75 -10.52 3.71
C ASN A 120 -1.00 -10.03 4.95
N SER A 121 -0.98 -8.72 5.19
CA SER A 121 -0.34 -8.14 6.37
C SER A 121 -1.28 -8.10 7.58
N ALA A 122 -2.59 -7.96 7.36
CA ALA A 122 -3.56 -7.91 8.45
C ALA A 122 -3.54 -9.19 9.29
N ILE A 123 -3.49 -10.36 8.65
CA ILE A 123 -3.42 -11.62 9.38
C ILE A 123 -2.09 -11.79 10.13
N ALA A 124 -0.97 -11.36 9.54
CA ALA A 124 0.34 -11.44 10.19
C ALA A 124 0.38 -10.54 11.44
N GLN A 125 -0.06 -9.29 11.34
CA GLN A 125 -0.07 -8.37 12.47
C GLN A 125 -1.03 -8.82 13.58
N ALA A 126 -2.24 -9.28 13.24
CA ALA A 126 -3.21 -9.80 14.18
C ALA A 126 -2.69 -11.10 14.86
N TYR A 127 -2.01 -11.98 14.11
CA TYR A 127 -1.37 -13.17 14.66
C TYR A 127 -0.33 -12.83 15.73
N TYR A 128 0.58 -11.89 15.45
CA TYR A 128 1.59 -11.49 16.41
C TYR A 128 0.99 -10.77 17.63
N ALA A 129 -0.06 -9.98 17.44
CA ALA A 129 -0.83 -9.39 18.52
C ALA A 129 -1.43 -10.47 19.44
N LYS A 130 -2.08 -11.49 18.85
CA LYS A 130 -2.63 -12.62 19.59
C LYS A 130 -1.55 -13.42 20.32
N LYS A 131 -0.42 -13.71 19.65
CA LYS A 131 0.72 -14.44 20.21
C LYS A 131 1.34 -13.72 21.41
N GLN A 132 1.37 -12.39 21.37
CA GLN A 132 1.82 -11.55 22.50
C GLN A 132 0.81 -11.50 23.66
N GLY A 133 -0.39 -12.05 23.50
CA GLY A 133 -1.44 -12.06 24.53
C GLY A 133 -2.24 -10.76 24.63
N LEU A 134 -2.25 -9.94 23.57
CA LEU A 134 -3.04 -8.70 23.53
C LEU A 134 -4.54 -9.01 23.51
N LYS A 135 -5.32 -8.07 24.04
CA LYS A 135 -6.80 -8.09 24.01
C LYS A 135 -7.35 -7.63 22.67
N GLY A 136 -6.66 -6.66 22.05
CA GLY A 136 -7.09 -6.07 20.80
C GLY A 136 -6.05 -5.16 20.17
N VAL A 137 -6.45 -4.59 19.06
CA VAL A 137 -5.62 -3.66 18.26
C VAL A 137 -6.40 -2.41 17.89
N THR A 138 -5.68 -1.32 17.69
CA THR A 138 -6.21 -0.08 17.12
C THR A 138 -5.58 0.14 15.76
N THR A 139 -6.28 0.81 14.86
CA THR A 139 -5.76 1.13 13.53
C THR A 139 -6.47 2.30 12.87
N GLU A 140 -5.84 2.85 11.86
CA GLU A 140 -6.44 3.76 10.89
C GLU A 140 -6.96 2.99 9.67
N THR A 141 -7.81 3.65 8.88
CA THR A 141 -8.11 3.22 7.51
C THR A 141 -8.52 4.41 6.62
N GLY A 142 -8.00 4.45 5.40
CA GLY A 142 -8.38 5.46 4.40
C GLY A 142 -9.71 5.13 3.74
N ALA A 143 -9.67 4.32 2.68
CA ALA A 143 -10.85 3.89 1.93
C ALA A 143 -11.67 2.77 2.60
N GLY A 144 -11.18 2.21 3.72
CA GLY A 144 -11.79 1.10 4.43
C GLY A 144 -11.24 -0.29 4.06
N GLN A 145 -10.36 -0.40 3.08
CA GLN A 145 -9.79 -1.69 2.65
C GLN A 145 -8.94 -2.32 3.75
N TRP A 146 -8.08 -1.51 4.40
CA TRP A 146 -7.27 -1.98 5.52
C TRP A 146 -8.12 -2.35 6.73
N GLY A 147 -9.05 -1.47 7.13
CA GLY A 147 -9.98 -1.74 8.23
C GLY A 147 -10.79 -3.02 8.00
N THR A 148 -11.26 -3.26 6.78
CA THR A 148 -11.95 -4.51 6.42
C THR A 148 -11.06 -5.73 6.61
N ALA A 149 -9.84 -5.71 6.07
CA ALA A 149 -8.89 -6.82 6.17
C ALA A 149 -8.51 -7.12 7.64
N LEU A 150 -8.25 -6.07 8.44
CA LEU A 150 -7.90 -6.23 9.84
C LEU A 150 -9.10 -6.72 10.68
N SER A 151 -10.31 -6.21 10.41
CA SER A 151 -11.52 -6.68 11.09
C SER A 151 -11.74 -8.17 10.89
N MET A 152 -11.53 -8.69 9.68
CA MET A 152 -11.58 -10.12 9.37
C MET A 152 -10.51 -10.90 10.15
N ALA A 153 -9.27 -10.44 10.15
CA ALA A 153 -8.16 -11.08 10.84
C ALA A 153 -8.41 -11.13 12.37
N CYS A 154 -8.89 -10.02 12.93
CA CYS A 154 -9.23 -9.94 14.36
C CYS A 154 -10.39 -10.86 14.72
N ALA A 155 -11.46 -10.91 13.92
CA ALA A 155 -12.57 -11.84 14.11
C ALA A 155 -12.10 -13.30 14.12
N TYR A 156 -11.25 -13.67 13.16
CA TYR A 156 -10.69 -15.01 13.07
C TYR A 156 -9.83 -15.38 14.29
N LEU A 157 -9.06 -14.44 14.82
CA LEU A 157 -8.15 -14.66 15.94
C LEU A 157 -8.74 -14.34 17.32
N GLY A 158 -9.98 -13.84 17.38
CA GLY A 158 -10.67 -13.47 18.62
C GLY A 158 -10.03 -12.26 19.32
N LEU A 159 -9.69 -11.22 18.55
CA LEU A 159 -9.16 -9.93 19.03
C LEU A 159 -10.19 -8.82 18.87
N ASP A 160 -10.23 -7.89 19.82
CA ASP A 160 -10.95 -6.63 19.62
C ASP A 160 -10.28 -5.77 18.55
N CYS A 161 -11.08 -5.07 17.76
CA CYS A 161 -10.60 -4.22 16.68
C CYS A 161 -11.25 -2.82 16.76
N GLN A 162 -10.44 -1.77 16.98
CA GLN A 162 -10.85 -0.37 16.93
C GLN A 162 -10.28 0.29 15.69
N VAL A 163 -11.14 0.79 14.82
CA VAL A 163 -10.77 1.40 13.52
C VAL A 163 -11.13 2.87 13.50
N TYR A 164 -10.16 3.73 13.20
CA TYR A 164 -10.36 5.14 12.88
C TYR A 164 -10.38 5.31 11.36
N MET A 165 -11.54 5.61 10.79
CA MET A 165 -11.73 5.72 9.35
C MET A 165 -11.75 7.18 8.92
N VAL A 166 -10.98 7.53 7.90
CA VAL A 166 -10.97 8.89 7.33
C VAL A 166 -12.39 9.37 7.05
N LYS A 167 -12.79 10.52 7.60
CA LYS A 167 -14.17 11.03 7.65
C LYS A 167 -14.85 11.05 6.29
N CYS A 168 -14.22 11.60 5.26
CA CYS A 168 -14.82 11.63 3.93
C CYS A 168 -15.09 10.20 3.38
N SER A 169 -14.21 9.25 3.65
CA SER A 169 -14.42 7.86 3.25
C SER A 169 -15.49 7.15 4.08
N TYR A 170 -15.58 7.47 5.37
CA TYR A 170 -16.63 6.97 6.27
C TYR A 170 -18.03 7.32 5.74
N GLU A 171 -18.17 8.52 5.18
CA GLU A 171 -19.42 9.03 4.60
C GLU A 171 -19.67 8.47 3.19
N GLN A 172 -18.64 8.43 2.33
CA GLN A 172 -18.75 8.01 0.92
C GLN A 172 -18.80 6.49 0.73
N LYS A 173 -18.36 5.69 1.69
CA LYS A 173 -18.24 4.23 1.59
C LYS A 173 -18.97 3.52 2.74
N PRO A 174 -20.30 3.68 2.87
CA PRO A 174 -21.04 3.13 4.00
C PRO A 174 -20.96 1.61 4.09
N PHE A 175 -20.91 0.91 2.95
CA PHE A 175 -20.83 -0.57 2.94
C PHE A 175 -19.49 -1.09 3.46
N ARG A 176 -18.39 -0.37 3.29
CA ARG A 176 -17.11 -0.73 3.92
C ARG A 176 -17.22 -0.70 5.44
N ARG A 177 -17.85 0.34 5.98
CA ARG A 177 -18.12 0.45 7.42
C ARG A 177 -18.96 -0.72 7.93
N GLU A 178 -20.03 -1.07 7.22
CA GLU A 178 -20.90 -2.18 7.63
C GLU A 178 -20.20 -3.54 7.54
N VAL A 179 -19.32 -3.77 6.57
CA VAL A 179 -18.49 -4.98 6.52
C VAL A 179 -17.58 -5.07 7.76
N MET A 180 -16.88 -3.99 8.13
CA MET A 180 -16.06 -3.96 9.33
C MET A 180 -16.87 -4.26 10.59
N ARG A 181 -18.04 -3.65 10.74
CA ARG A 181 -18.95 -3.89 11.86
C ARG A 181 -19.48 -5.32 11.89
N THR A 182 -19.75 -5.91 10.73
CA THR A 182 -20.18 -7.32 10.61
C THR A 182 -19.11 -8.28 11.14
N TYR A 183 -17.83 -7.94 10.96
CA TYR A 183 -16.70 -8.67 11.57
C TYR A 183 -16.41 -8.27 13.03
N GLY A 184 -17.26 -7.44 13.64
CA GLY A 184 -17.16 -7.09 15.05
C GLY A 184 -16.25 -5.89 15.36
N ALA A 185 -15.73 -5.19 14.36
CA ALA A 185 -14.92 -4.00 14.61
C ALA A 185 -15.75 -2.79 15.04
N ASN A 186 -15.20 -1.98 15.93
CA ASN A 186 -15.71 -0.65 16.24
C ASN A 186 -15.08 0.36 15.29
N VAL A 187 -15.91 1.12 14.55
CA VAL A 187 -15.45 2.05 13.50
C VAL A 187 -15.86 3.48 13.84
N THR A 188 -14.86 4.35 13.99
CA THR A 188 -15.02 5.76 14.32
C THR A 188 -14.57 6.64 13.16
N PRO A 189 -15.35 7.66 12.71
CA PRO A 189 -14.87 8.63 11.72
C PRO A 189 -13.73 9.49 12.30
N SER A 190 -12.67 9.73 11.53
CA SER A 190 -11.50 10.52 11.96
C SER A 190 -11.28 11.75 11.06
N PRO A 191 -10.98 12.95 11.67
CA PRO A 191 -10.80 13.18 13.12
C PRO A 191 -12.11 13.15 13.89
N SER A 192 -12.02 12.73 15.18
CA SER A 192 -13.16 12.57 16.08
C SER A 192 -12.94 13.35 17.39
N ASP A 193 -13.98 13.44 18.21
CA ASP A 193 -13.92 13.99 19.56
C ASP A 193 -13.59 12.95 20.64
N THR A 194 -13.36 11.69 20.23
CA THR A 194 -13.10 10.57 21.15
C THR A 194 -11.67 10.56 21.69
N THR A 195 -10.73 11.18 20.99
CA THR A 195 -9.31 11.30 21.38
C THR A 195 -8.91 12.75 21.64
N LYS A 196 -7.83 12.98 22.39
CA LYS A 196 -7.31 14.34 22.61
C LYS A 196 -6.75 14.94 21.32
N VAL A 197 -5.99 14.13 20.57
CA VAL A 197 -5.40 14.57 19.32
C VAL A 197 -6.47 14.82 18.26
N GLY A 198 -7.53 14.03 18.21
CA GLY A 198 -8.66 14.24 17.31
C GLY A 198 -9.36 15.57 17.55
N ARG A 199 -9.64 15.91 18.82
CA ARG A 199 -10.21 17.22 19.20
C ARG A 199 -9.31 18.38 18.77
N LYS A 200 -7.99 18.27 19.02
CA LYS A 200 -7.01 19.30 18.59
C LYS A 200 -7.01 19.50 17.07
N ILE A 201 -7.03 18.38 16.32
CA ILE A 201 -7.08 18.44 14.85
C ILE A 201 -8.39 19.11 14.36
N LEU A 202 -9.53 18.81 14.99
CA LEU A 202 -10.81 19.44 14.66
C LEU A 202 -10.82 20.95 14.93
N GLU A 203 -10.12 21.41 15.98
CA GLU A 203 -9.96 22.83 16.30
C GLU A 203 -9.02 23.54 15.31
N GLU A 204 -7.90 22.89 14.94
CA GLU A 204 -6.88 23.47 14.06
C GLU A 204 -7.33 23.49 12.59
N PHE A 205 -8.02 22.44 12.13
CA PHE A 205 -8.45 22.25 10.74
C PHE A 205 -9.99 22.21 10.64
N LEU A 206 -10.63 23.38 10.83
CA LEU A 206 -12.09 23.50 10.79
C LEU A 206 -12.67 22.97 9.46
N GLY A 207 -13.65 22.09 9.57
CA GLY A 207 -14.33 21.50 8.41
C GLY A 207 -13.51 20.48 7.61
N THR A 208 -12.39 20.00 8.17
CA THR A 208 -11.54 19.00 7.51
C THR A 208 -12.30 17.72 7.12
N SER A 209 -12.01 17.20 5.93
CA SER A 209 -12.48 15.89 5.46
C SER A 209 -11.69 14.71 6.06
N GLY A 210 -10.66 15.01 6.85
CA GLY A 210 -9.72 14.05 7.40
C GLY A 210 -8.67 13.56 6.41
N SER A 211 -7.64 12.89 6.94
CA SER A 211 -6.57 12.23 6.18
C SER A 211 -6.12 10.96 6.90
N LEU A 212 -5.30 10.14 6.25
CA LEU A 212 -4.65 9.01 6.91
C LEU A 212 -3.79 9.48 8.10
N GLY A 213 -3.07 10.60 7.98
CA GLY A 213 -2.27 11.16 9.07
C GLY A 213 -3.10 11.52 10.31
N CYS A 214 -4.32 12.05 10.13
CA CYS A 214 -5.25 12.30 11.25
C CYS A 214 -5.68 10.99 11.91
N ALA A 215 -6.08 10.01 11.13
CA ALA A 215 -6.55 8.71 11.62
C ALA A 215 -5.43 7.90 12.32
N ILE A 216 -4.19 7.98 11.83
CA ILE A 216 -3.00 7.42 12.49
C ILE A 216 -2.84 8.03 13.89
N SER A 217 -2.87 9.36 14.01
CA SER A 217 -2.71 10.04 15.29
C SER A 217 -3.71 9.56 16.35
N GLU A 218 -4.98 9.43 15.97
CA GLU A 218 -6.03 8.93 16.86
C GLU A 218 -5.86 7.47 17.24
N ALA A 219 -5.49 6.61 16.26
CA ALA A 219 -5.30 5.19 16.49
C ALA A 219 -4.11 4.92 17.41
N VAL A 220 -3.00 5.67 17.27
CA VAL A 220 -1.83 5.58 18.15
C VAL A 220 -2.18 6.05 19.55
N GLU A 221 -2.83 7.20 19.71
CA GLU A 221 -3.28 7.65 21.04
C GLU A 221 -4.18 6.61 21.71
N ALA A 222 -5.15 6.05 20.99
CA ALA A 222 -6.05 5.05 21.54
C ALA A 222 -5.33 3.77 21.95
N ALA A 223 -4.31 3.33 21.23
CA ALA A 223 -3.49 2.17 21.59
C ALA A 223 -2.73 2.38 22.90
N THR A 224 -2.10 3.55 23.05
CA THR A 224 -1.30 3.87 24.23
C THR A 224 -2.13 4.11 25.49
N MET A 225 -3.39 4.53 25.34
CA MET A 225 -4.30 4.76 26.47
C MET A 225 -5.07 3.52 26.93
N LYS A 226 -5.06 2.42 26.17
CA LYS A 226 -5.86 1.22 26.46
C LYS A 226 -4.96 0.02 26.77
N GLU A 227 -4.97 -0.44 28.01
CA GLU A 227 -4.16 -1.59 28.43
C GLU A 227 -4.48 -2.86 27.64
N GLY A 228 -3.44 -3.54 27.17
CA GLY A 228 -3.57 -4.75 26.35
C GLY A 228 -3.87 -4.48 24.90
N TYR A 229 -3.72 -3.24 24.42
CA TYR A 229 -3.85 -2.87 23.02
C TYR A 229 -2.52 -2.41 22.42
N ARG A 230 -2.37 -2.61 21.11
CA ARG A 230 -1.28 -2.05 20.31
C ARG A 230 -1.83 -1.53 18.99
N TYR A 231 -1.11 -0.58 18.43
CA TYR A 231 -1.40 -0.05 17.11
C TYR A 231 -0.85 -0.97 16.01
N VAL A 232 -1.61 -1.15 14.96
CA VAL A 232 -1.23 -1.85 13.74
C VAL A 232 -1.63 -1.02 12.52
N LEU A 233 -0.92 -1.15 11.40
CA LEU A 233 -1.15 -0.29 10.24
C LEU A 233 -1.04 -1.03 8.91
N GLY A 234 -1.71 -0.50 7.89
CA GLY A 234 -1.88 -1.14 6.59
C GLY A 234 -0.86 -0.77 5.52
N SER A 235 0.15 0.06 5.82
CA SER A 235 1.14 0.51 4.84
C SER A 235 2.36 1.15 5.52
N VAL A 236 3.30 1.70 4.75
CA VAL A 236 4.43 2.55 5.11
C VAL A 236 5.58 1.81 5.76
N LEU A 237 5.38 1.16 6.92
CA LEU A 237 6.45 0.50 7.67
C LEU A 237 6.98 -0.73 6.94
N THR A 238 8.25 -1.02 7.17
CA THR A 238 8.97 -2.10 6.50
C THR A 238 8.38 -3.46 6.80
N GLN A 239 7.94 -3.70 8.04
CA GLN A 239 7.30 -4.97 8.41
C GLN A 239 6.00 -5.21 7.62
N VAL A 240 5.28 -4.15 7.22
CA VAL A 240 4.12 -4.26 6.34
C VAL A 240 4.53 -4.64 4.93
N LEU A 241 5.56 -3.98 4.36
CA LEU A 241 6.12 -4.34 3.06
C LEU A 241 6.63 -5.78 3.07
N LEU A 242 7.29 -6.22 4.14
CA LEU A 242 7.79 -7.58 4.33
C LEU A 242 6.65 -8.60 4.17
N HIS A 243 5.54 -8.43 4.91
CA HIS A 243 4.39 -9.34 4.81
C HIS A 243 3.75 -9.35 3.41
N GLN A 244 3.80 -8.23 2.69
CA GLN A 244 3.27 -8.12 1.33
C GLN A 244 4.17 -8.80 0.28
N THR A 245 5.40 -9.19 0.62
CA THR A 245 6.28 -9.87 -0.35
C THR A 245 5.75 -11.21 -0.83
N VAL A 246 4.80 -11.81 -0.13
CA VAL A 246 4.05 -12.97 -0.63
C VAL A 246 3.46 -12.73 -2.02
N ILE A 247 3.06 -11.48 -2.35
CA ILE A 247 2.56 -11.08 -3.68
C ILE A 247 3.63 -11.31 -4.75
N GLY A 248 4.81 -10.72 -4.52
CA GLY A 248 5.93 -10.78 -5.47
C GLY A 248 6.53 -12.17 -5.57
N LEU A 249 6.66 -12.88 -4.44
CA LEU A 249 7.20 -14.25 -4.40
C LEU A 249 6.31 -15.22 -5.20
N GLU A 250 4.99 -15.21 -4.98
CA GLU A 250 4.08 -16.00 -5.80
C GLU A 250 4.11 -15.59 -7.28
N THR A 251 4.19 -14.29 -7.55
CA THR A 251 4.26 -13.78 -8.92
C THR A 251 5.50 -14.29 -9.63
N LYS A 252 6.65 -14.20 -8.97
CA LYS A 252 7.91 -14.68 -9.52
C LYS A 252 7.86 -16.17 -9.77
N THR A 253 7.43 -16.97 -8.80
CA THR A 253 7.28 -18.44 -8.97
C THR A 253 6.36 -18.77 -10.14
N ALA A 254 5.22 -18.07 -10.28
CA ALA A 254 4.28 -18.27 -11.38
C ALA A 254 4.90 -17.90 -12.75
N MET A 255 5.65 -16.81 -12.81
CA MET A 255 6.35 -16.37 -14.04
C MET A 255 7.48 -17.35 -14.43
N ASP A 256 8.30 -17.76 -13.46
CA ASP A 256 9.40 -18.71 -13.67
C ASP A 256 8.89 -20.07 -14.20
N LYS A 257 7.74 -20.55 -13.69
CA LYS A 257 7.07 -21.80 -14.14
C LYS A 257 6.76 -21.82 -15.64
N TYR A 258 6.58 -20.64 -16.25
CA TYR A 258 6.31 -20.49 -17.68
C TYR A 258 7.43 -19.79 -18.45
N GLY A 259 8.58 -19.53 -17.83
CA GLY A 259 9.72 -18.85 -18.46
C GLY A 259 9.42 -17.39 -18.83
N ILE A 260 8.53 -16.73 -18.10
CA ILE A 260 8.13 -15.35 -18.33
C ILE A 260 9.08 -14.43 -17.55
N LYS A 261 9.64 -13.41 -18.23
CA LYS A 261 10.45 -12.35 -17.61
C LYS A 261 9.78 -11.02 -17.86
N PRO A 262 9.44 -10.22 -16.81
CA PRO A 262 8.92 -8.90 -17.00
C PRO A 262 10.02 -7.91 -17.39
N ASP A 263 9.72 -7.01 -18.34
CA ASP A 263 10.59 -5.87 -18.67
C ASP A 263 10.27 -4.68 -17.77
N VAL A 264 8.98 -4.50 -17.46
CA VAL A 264 8.52 -3.41 -16.59
C VAL A 264 7.50 -3.92 -15.57
N ILE A 265 7.66 -3.51 -14.33
CA ILE A 265 6.78 -3.85 -13.21
C ILE A 265 6.19 -2.56 -12.64
N ILE A 266 4.86 -2.48 -12.61
CA ILE A 266 4.10 -1.27 -12.31
C ILE A 266 3.21 -1.51 -11.09
N GLY A 267 3.18 -0.59 -10.15
CA GLY A 267 2.26 -0.66 -9.02
C GLY A 267 1.80 0.71 -8.56
N CYS A 268 0.57 0.80 -8.05
CA CYS A 268 0.09 2.02 -7.43
C CYS A 268 0.80 2.25 -6.09
N ALA A 269 1.05 3.51 -5.76
CA ALA A 269 1.81 3.90 -4.59
C ALA A 269 1.08 5.01 -3.79
N GLY A 270 0.67 4.64 -2.58
CA GLY A 270 0.32 5.54 -1.49
C GLY A 270 1.45 5.49 -0.47
N GLY A 271 1.28 4.76 0.65
CA GLY A 271 2.40 4.42 1.54
C GLY A 271 3.36 3.35 1.00
N GLY A 272 3.04 2.70 -0.11
CA GLY A 272 3.95 1.84 -0.87
C GLY A 272 3.90 0.34 -0.57
N SER A 273 3.03 -0.15 0.32
CA SER A 273 3.08 -1.56 0.76
C SER A 273 2.83 -2.57 -0.37
N ASN A 274 1.83 -2.34 -1.23
CA ASN A 274 1.56 -3.25 -2.35
C ASN A 274 2.67 -3.24 -3.40
N LEU A 275 3.18 -2.06 -3.74
CA LEU A 275 4.28 -1.91 -4.68
C LEU A 275 5.53 -2.60 -4.13
N GLY A 276 5.90 -2.31 -2.87
CA GLY A 276 7.05 -2.92 -2.20
C GLY A 276 6.92 -4.44 -2.15
N GLY A 277 5.73 -4.96 -1.81
CA GLY A 277 5.47 -6.40 -1.80
C GLY A 277 5.64 -7.06 -3.17
N LEU A 278 5.10 -6.43 -4.23
CA LEU A 278 5.19 -6.94 -5.60
C LEU A 278 6.63 -6.94 -6.13
N ILE A 279 7.33 -5.80 -5.98
CA ILE A 279 8.63 -5.61 -6.61
C ILE A 279 9.79 -6.25 -5.84
N SER A 280 9.69 -6.46 -4.52
CA SER A 280 10.83 -6.84 -3.67
C SER A 280 11.65 -8.03 -4.20
N PRO A 281 11.09 -9.20 -4.58
CA PRO A 281 11.92 -10.30 -5.07
C PRO A 281 12.62 -9.99 -6.40
N PHE A 282 11.97 -9.23 -7.29
CA PHE A 282 12.57 -8.76 -8.54
C PHE A 282 13.62 -7.67 -8.28
N MET A 283 13.36 -6.77 -7.32
CA MET A 283 14.30 -5.74 -6.89
C MET A 283 15.56 -6.38 -6.28
N GLY A 284 15.40 -7.45 -5.49
CA GLY A 284 16.54 -8.20 -4.95
C GLY A 284 17.46 -8.72 -6.06
N GLU A 285 16.90 -9.31 -7.13
CA GLU A 285 17.68 -9.75 -8.30
C GLU A 285 18.41 -8.57 -8.98
N LYS A 286 17.74 -7.42 -9.13
CA LYS A 286 18.36 -6.22 -9.70
C LYS A 286 19.49 -5.70 -8.80
N LEU A 287 19.29 -5.64 -7.49
CA LEU A 287 20.29 -5.20 -6.53
C LEU A 287 21.54 -6.10 -6.49
N ARG A 288 21.37 -7.39 -6.69
CA ARG A 288 22.48 -8.37 -6.82
C ARG A 288 23.10 -8.42 -8.22
N GLY A 289 22.56 -7.67 -9.19
CA GLY A 289 23.03 -7.67 -10.59
C GLY A 289 22.67 -8.91 -11.40
N GLU A 290 21.66 -9.65 -10.99
CA GLU A 290 21.19 -10.89 -11.64
C GLU A 290 20.23 -10.62 -12.79
N ALA A 291 19.48 -9.49 -12.73
CA ALA A 291 18.53 -9.08 -13.75
C ALA A 291 18.39 -7.55 -13.79
N ASP A 292 17.87 -7.02 -14.90
CA ASP A 292 17.55 -5.62 -15.03
C ASP A 292 16.06 -5.45 -15.36
N TYR A 293 15.30 -5.02 -14.36
CA TYR A 293 13.88 -4.71 -14.46
C TYR A 293 13.67 -3.20 -14.34
N ARG A 294 12.69 -2.66 -15.05
CA ARG A 294 12.20 -1.30 -14.87
C ARG A 294 11.04 -1.32 -13.89
N PHE A 295 11.10 -0.53 -12.80
CA PHE A 295 10.04 -0.43 -11.81
C PHE A 295 9.39 0.95 -11.87
N VAL A 296 8.06 0.99 -11.86
CA VAL A 296 7.30 2.24 -11.94
C VAL A 296 6.29 2.33 -10.81
N ALA A 297 6.50 3.30 -9.92
CA ALA A 297 5.51 3.69 -8.91
C ALA A 297 4.50 4.65 -9.53
N VAL A 298 3.21 4.38 -9.36
CA VAL A 298 2.16 5.25 -9.88
C VAL A 298 1.39 5.87 -8.72
N GLU A 299 1.44 7.18 -8.60
CA GLU A 299 0.75 7.93 -7.56
C GLU A 299 -0.33 8.85 -8.14
N PRO A 300 -1.35 9.27 -7.34
CA PRO A 300 -2.33 10.22 -7.80
C PRO A 300 -1.70 11.62 -7.93
N ALA A 301 -2.05 12.34 -9.00
CA ALA A 301 -1.61 13.72 -9.19
C ALA A 301 -2.03 14.66 -8.05
N SER A 302 -3.07 14.29 -7.31
CA SER A 302 -3.56 15.02 -6.14
C SER A 302 -2.77 14.77 -4.85
N CYS A 303 -1.86 13.78 -4.84
CA CYS A 303 -1.01 13.43 -3.69
C CYS A 303 0.37 12.92 -4.16
N PRO A 304 1.18 13.76 -4.80
CA PRO A 304 2.39 13.39 -5.55
C PRO A 304 3.63 13.33 -4.65
N SER A 305 3.67 12.40 -3.71
CA SER A 305 4.72 12.33 -2.69
C SER A 305 6.12 12.04 -3.26
N LEU A 306 6.24 11.14 -4.24
CA LEU A 306 7.51 10.83 -4.90
C LEU A 306 7.90 11.89 -5.94
N THR A 307 6.94 12.29 -6.79
CA THR A 307 7.24 13.16 -7.95
C THR A 307 7.39 14.63 -7.59
N ARG A 308 6.79 15.10 -6.48
CA ARG A 308 6.83 16.50 -6.03
C ARG A 308 7.17 16.69 -4.55
N GLY A 309 7.36 15.62 -3.79
CA GLY A 309 7.76 15.65 -2.39
C GLY A 309 9.27 15.88 -2.21
N LYS A 310 9.69 16.02 -0.95
CA LYS A 310 11.09 16.14 -0.55
C LYS A 310 11.54 14.90 0.21
N TYR A 311 12.80 14.49 0.03
CA TYR A 311 13.40 13.35 0.74
C TYR A 311 14.06 13.79 2.03
N VAL A 312 13.26 13.82 3.10
CA VAL A 312 13.67 14.33 4.41
C VAL A 312 13.01 13.52 5.53
N TYR A 313 13.45 13.72 6.78
CA TYR A 313 12.72 13.25 7.94
C TYR A 313 11.46 14.09 8.15
N ASP A 314 10.33 13.40 8.32
CA ASP A 314 9.05 13.99 8.65
C ASP A 314 8.25 13.08 9.58
N PHE A 315 7.24 13.62 10.24
CA PHE A 315 6.32 12.83 11.04
C PHE A 315 5.48 11.91 10.17
N CYS A 316 5.25 10.69 10.66
CA CYS A 316 4.39 9.74 9.96
C CYS A 316 2.89 10.09 10.07
N ASP A 317 2.53 11.08 10.90
CA ASP A 317 1.15 11.47 11.19
C ASP A 317 0.97 12.98 11.32
N THR A 318 -0.28 13.44 11.15
CA THR A 318 -0.62 14.87 11.19
C THR A 318 -0.55 15.44 12.60
N GLY A 319 -0.89 14.65 13.63
CA GLY A 319 -0.88 15.08 15.05
C GLY A 319 0.51 15.05 15.68
N LYS A 320 1.52 14.61 14.96
CA LYS A 320 2.93 14.54 15.41
C LYS A 320 3.13 13.70 16.67
N VAL A 321 2.40 12.59 16.77
CA VAL A 321 2.52 11.60 17.88
C VAL A 321 3.34 10.38 17.48
N CYS A 322 3.64 10.24 16.19
CA CYS A 322 4.47 9.16 15.65
C CYS A 322 5.94 9.54 15.52
N PRO A 323 6.83 8.56 15.35
CA PRO A 323 8.25 8.78 15.03
C PRO A 323 8.47 9.57 13.75
N LEU A 324 9.69 10.10 13.61
CA LEU A 324 10.19 10.68 12.36
C LEU A 324 10.71 9.55 11.45
N ALA A 325 10.27 9.56 10.20
CA ALA A 325 10.78 8.67 9.16
C ALA A 325 11.44 9.48 8.05
N LYS A 326 12.59 9.05 7.55
CA LYS A 326 13.18 9.62 6.35
C LYS A 326 12.46 9.06 5.12
N MET A 327 11.75 9.92 4.42
CA MET A 327 10.88 9.54 3.33
C MET A 327 10.69 10.67 2.33
N TYR A 328 10.22 10.36 1.13
CA TYR A 328 9.63 11.37 0.27
C TYR A 328 8.30 11.80 0.87
N THR A 329 8.15 13.08 1.16
CA THR A 329 6.98 13.64 1.85
C THR A 329 6.52 14.96 1.25
N LEU A 330 5.21 15.19 1.33
CA LEU A 330 4.55 16.48 1.05
C LEU A 330 4.42 17.33 2.32
N GLY A 331 4.92 16.82 3.46
CA GLY A 331 4.75 17.41 4.80
C GLY A 331 3.59 16.77 5.56
N SER A 332 3.80 16.48 6.84
CA SER A 332 2.80 15.84 7.71
C SER A 332 1.54 16.68 7.93
N GLY A 333 1.60 17.99 7.68
CA GLY A 333 0.46 18.90 7.66
C GLY A 333 -0.29 18.96 6.32
N PHE A 334 0.19 18.30 5.27
CA PHE A 334 -0.49 18.25 3.99
C PHE A 334 -1.70 17.31 4.05
N ILE A 335 -2.88 17.85 3.79
CA ILE A 335 -4.13 17.09 3.71
C ILE A 335 -4.54 16.98 2.24
N PRO A 336 -4.40 15.79 1.60
CA PRO A 336 -4.79 15.62 0.22
C PRO A 336 -6.27 15.92 -0.03
N SER A 337 -6.59 16.42 -1.23
CA SER A 337 -7.98 16.59 -1.65
C SER A 337 -8.77 15.28 -1.55
N ALA A 338 -10.09 15.37 -1.45
CA ALA A 338 -10.99 14.22 -1.32
C ALA A 338 -11.14 13.44 -2.65
N ASN A 339 -10.03 12.95 -3.21
CA ASN A 339 -10.07 12.05 -4.35
C ASN A 339 -10.62 10.66 -3.96
N HIS A 340 -11.05 9.88 -4.94
CA HIS A 340 -11.70 8.58 -4.71
C HIS A 340 -10.74 7.41 -4.48
N ALA A 341 -9.42 7.58 -4.69
CA ALA A 341 -8.39 6.61 -4.34
C ALA A 341 -7.92 6.84 -2.89
N GLY A 342 -8.79 6.61 -1.92
CA GLY A 342 -8.55 6.90 -0.51
C GLY A 342 -7.35 6.18 0.09
N GLY A 343 -6.99 5.00 -0.44
CA GLY A 343 -5.80 4.25 -0.04
C GLY A 343 -4.47 4.86 -0.52
N LEU A 344 -4.52 5.85 -1.43
CA LEU A 344 -3.34 6.58 -1.91
C LEU A 344 -3.23 8.01 -1.35
N ARG A 345 -4.08 8.37 -0.38
CA ARG A 345 -4.12 9.71 0.25
C ARG A 345 -3.23 9.77 1.49
N TYR A 346 -1.94 9.60 1.30
CA TYR A 346 -0.94 9.70 2.38
C TYR A 346 0.19 10.65 1.97
N HIS A 347 0.60 11.54 2.88
CA HIS A 347 1.59 12.59 2.61
C HIS A 347 3.01 12.09 2.39
N GLY A 348 3.32 10.85 2.81
CA GLY A 348 4.65 10.27 2.75
C GLY A 348 4.71 8.92 2.03
N MET A 349 5.93 8.43 1.84
CA MET A 349 6.22 7.15 1.20
C MET A 349 7.04 6.28 2.16
N SER A 350 6.89 4.96 2.11
CA SER A 350 7.76 4.01 2.80
C SER A 350 9.23 4.39 2.68
N SER A 351 9.97 4.33 3.80
CA SER A 351 11.41 4.62 3.80
C SER A 351 12.20 3.70 2.87
N VAL A 352 11.78 2.44 2.72
CA VAL A 352 12.40 1.48 1.79
C VAL A 352 12.24 1.93 0.33
N LEU A 353 11.02 2.25 -0.09
CA LEU A 353 10.77 2.70 -1.47
C LEU A 353 11.34 4.09 -1.72
N SER A 354 11.32 4.96 -0.72
CA SER A 354 11.96 6.27 -0.81
C SER A 354 13.47 6.17 -1.05
N GLN A 355 14.15 5.25 -0.35
CA GLN A 355 15.57 5.02 -0.56
C GLN A 355 15.85 4.42 -1.95
N LEU A 356 15.05 3.42 -2.38
CA LEU A 356 15.19 2.84 -3.71
C LEU A 356 14.95 3.85 -4.83
N TYR A 357 14.02 4.78 -4.65
CA TYR A 357 13.76 5.86 -5.60
C TYR A 357 14.90 6.89 -5.61
N ALA A 358 15.39 7.29 -4.43
CA ALA A 358 16.54 8.20 -4.31
C ALA A 358 17.82 7.63 -4.92
N ASP A 359 18.01 6.30 -4.84
CA ASP A 359 19.16 5.59 -5.42
C ASP A 359 18.98 5.33 -6.94
N GLY A 360 17.86 5.71 -7.54
CA GLY A 360 17.60 5.56 -8.97
C GLY A 360 17.21 4.14 -9.42
N TYR A 361 16.82 3.24 -8.49
CA TYR A 361 16.39 1.88 -8.82
C TYR A 361 14.97 1.80 -9.36
N MET A 362 14.16 2.82 -9.16
CA MET A 362 12.78 2.88 -9.63
C MET A 362 12.38 4.28 -10.10
N GLU A 363 11.35 4.35 -10.93
CA GLU A 363 10.74 5.57 -11.43
C GLU A 363 9.42 5.84 -10.71
N ALA A 364 8.95 7.10 -10.80
CA ALA A 364 7.63 7.47 -10.31
C ALA A 364 6.91 8.33 -11.36
N VAL A 365 5.61 8.12 -11.47
CA VAL A 365 4.72 8.95 -12.30
C VAL A 365 3.45 9.28 -11.53
N SER A 366 2.92 10.47 -11.73
CA SER A 366 1.63 10.88 -11.19
C SER A 366 0.57 10.93 -12.27
N VAL A 367 -0.68 10.51 -11.95
CA VAL A 367 -1.79 10.45 -12.89
C VAL A 367 -3.05 11.09 -12.32
N GLU A 368 -3.84 11.71 -13.19
CA GLU A 368 -5.08 12.39 -12.84
C GLU A 368 -6.23 11.37 -12.71
N GLN A 369 -7.12 11.59 -11.74
CA GLN A 369 -8.18 10.63 -11.42
C GLN A 369 -9.17 10.38 -12.56
N THR A 370 -9.51 11.38 -13.38
CA THR A 370 -10.42 11.19 -14.52
C THR A 370 -9.82 10.25 -15.55
N SER A 371 -8.51 10.36 -15.82
CA SER A 371 -7.79 9.45 -16.71
C SER A 371 -7.69 8.03 -16.14
N VAL A 372 -7.56 7.92 -14.82
CA VAL A 372 -7.55 6.65 -14.07
C VAL A 372 -8.90 5.95 -14.17
N PHE A 373 -10.02 6.66 -13.96
CA PHE A 373 -11.35 6.08 -14.08
C PHE A 373 -11.70 5.68 -15.51
N LYS A 374 -11.26 6.45 -16.50
CA LYS A 374 -11.36 6.07 -17.91
C LYS A 374 -10.69 4.73 -18.19
N ALA A 375 -9.46 4.55 -17.73
CA ALA A 375 -8.71 3.30 -17.86
C ALA A 375 -9.38 2.15 -17.07
N ALA A 376 -9.91 2.44 -15.87
CA ALA A 376 -10.63 1.48 -15.04
C ALA A 376 -11.86 0.90 -15.74
N GLU A 377 -12.67 1.77 -16.36
CA GLU A 377 -13.86 1.33 -17.09
C GLU A 377 -13.51 0.54 -18.36
N GLU A 378 -12.49 0.99 -19.10
CA GLU A 378 -12.03 0.26 -20.28
C GLU A 378 -11.53 -1.14 -19.89
N PHE A 379 -10.73 -1.23 -18.82
CA PHE A 379 -10.27 -2.50 -18.27
C PHE A 379 -11.45 -3.40 -17.83
N ALA A 380 -12.42 -2.83 -17.11
CA ALA A 380 -13.58 -3.57 -16.65
C ALA A 380 -14.43 -4.13 -17.80
N LYS A 381 -14.61 -3.34 -18.86
CA LYS A 381 -15.37 -3.74 -20.07
C LYS A 381 -14.66 -4.85 -20.86
N VAL A 382 -13.34 -4.93 -20.79
CA VAL A 382 -12.52 -5.84 -21.59
C VAL A 382 -12.11 -7.08 -20.81
N GLU A 383 -11.64 -6.93 -19.57
CA GLU A 383 -11.16 -8.05 -18.72
C GLU A 383 -12.25 -8.59 -17.78
N GLY A 384 -13.42 -7.94 -17.68
CA GLY A 384 -14.51 -8.39 -16.83
C GLY A 384 -14.29 -8.21 -15.33
N ILE A 385 -13.31 -7.42 -14.93
CA ILE A 385 -12.96 -7.15 -13.53
C ILE A 385 -13.13 -5.67 -13.25
N LEU A 386 -13.97 -5.32 -12.28
CA LEU A 386 -14.13 -3.95 -11.80
C LEU A 386 -13.01 -3.64 -10.79
N PRO A 387 -12.01 -2.82 -11.14
CA PRO A 387 -10.87 -2.56 -10.27
C PRO A 387 -11.17 -1.50 -9.21
N ALA A 388 -10.48 -1.57 -8.08
CA ALA A 388 -10.45 -0.46 -7.13
C ALA A 388 -9.80 0.79 -7.77
N PRO A 389 -10.23 2.02 -7.39
CA PRO A 389 -9.61 3.24 -7.89
C PRO A 389 -8.09 3.29 -7.68
N GLU A 390 -7.59 2.75 -6.59
CA GLU A 390 -6.16 2.64 -6.31
C GLU A 390 -5.45 1.80 -7.37
N SER A 391 -5.95 0.60 -7.67
CA SER A 391 -5.38 -0.32 -8.67
C SER A 391 -5.40 0.28 -10.07
N SER A 392 -6.40 1.11 -10.34
CA SER A 392 -6.63 1.72 -11.65
C SER A 392 -5.52 2.70 -12.04
N HIS A 393 -4.75 3.21 -11.08
CA HIS A 393 -3.54 3.99 -11.34
C HIS A 393 -2.49 3.13 -12.06
N ALA A 394 -2.26 1.90 -11.59
CA ALA A 394 -1.35 0.97 -12.24
C ALA A 394 -1.88 0.51 -13.62
N ILE A 395 -3.18 0.27 -13.75
CA ILE A 395 -3.82 -0.07 -15.02
C ILE A 395 -3.57 1.03 -16.05
N LYS A 396 -3.81 2.32 -15.68
CA LYS A 396 -3.60 3.47 -16.57
C LYS A 396 -2.20 3.47 -17.16
N VAL A 397 -1.19 3.34 -16.32
CA VAL A 397 0.22 3.37 -16.77
C VAL A 397 0.59 2.10 -17.53
N ALA A 398 0.07 0.92 -17.16
CA ALA A 398 0.27 -0.30 -17.94
C ALA A 398 -0.32 -0.20 -19.36
N MET A 399 -1.49 0.42 -19.51
CA MET A 399 -2.10 0.70 -20.82
C MET A 399 -1.26 1.70 -21.62
N ASP A 400 -0.74 2.75 -21.00
CA ASP A 400 0.13 3.74 -21.66
C ASP A 400 1.43 3.08 -22.16
N GLU A 401 2.07 2.22 -21.34
CA GLU A 401 3.25 1.46 -21.75
C GLU A 401 2.93 0.52 -22.92
N ALA A 402 1.78 -0.14 -22.91
CA ALA A 402 1.34 -1.01 -23.98
C ALA A 402 1.06 -0.23 -25.30
N LEU A 403 0.48 0.97 -25.21
CA LEU A 403 0.27 1.85 -26.36
C LEU A 403 1.60 2.37 -26.91
N ARG A 404 2.56 2.68 -26.04
CA ARG A 404 3.92 3.02 -26.47
C ARG A 404 4.59 1.88 -27.23
N CYS A 405 4.43 0.64 -26.74
CA CYS A 405 4.90 -0.54 -27.47
C CYS A 405 4.26 -0.68 -28.85
N LYS A 406 2.96 -0.36 -28.98
CA LYS A 406 2.29 -0.31 -30.29
C LYS A 406 2.91 0.72 -31.24
N GLU A 407 3.22 1.92 -30.72
CA GLU A 407 3.80 3.00 -31.52
C GLU A 407 5.25 2.70 -31.94
N THR A 408 6.03 2.10 -31.08
CA THR A 408 7.46 1.79 -31.32
C THR A 408 7.69 0.44 -32.01
N GLY A 409 6.71 -0.46 -31.96
CA GLY A 409 6.84 -1.85 -32.40
C GLY A 409 7.65 -2.73 -31.45
N GLU A 410 7.99 -2.26 -30.26
CA GLU A 410 8.73 -3.03 -29.24
C GLU A 410 7.82 -4.07 -28.59
N GLU A 411 8.28 -5.30 -28.48
CA GLU A 411 7.67 -6.32 -27.63
C GLU A 411 8.21 -6.20 -26.21
N LYS A 412 7.33 -5.88 -25.25
CA LYS A 412 7.67 -5.86 -23.81
C LYS A 412 6.69 -6.70 -23.00
N THR A 413 7.19 -7.31 -21.97
CA THR A 413 6.36 -7.97 -20.95
C THR A 413 6.11 -6.97 -19.81
N ILE A 414 4.86 -6.57 -19.67
CA ILE A 414 4.37 -5.61 -18.66
C ILE A 414 3.70 -6.39 -17.55
N LEU A 415 4.15 -6.21 -16.32
CA LEU A 415 3.51 -6.76 -15.12
C LEU A 415 2.97 -5.62 -14.28
N PHE A 416 1.72 -5.71 -13.82
CA PHE A 416 1.21 -4.76 -12.84
C PHE A 416 0.44 -5.41 -11.69
N GLY A 417 0.35 -4.69 -10.57
CA GLY A 417 -0.42 -5.10 -9.41
C GLY A 417 -1.89 -4.66 -9.51
N LEU A 418 -2.82 -5.61 -9.57
CA LEU A 418 -4.26 -5.37 -9.44
C LEU A 418 -4.66 -5.62 -7.98
N THR A 419 -4.51 -4.60 -7.15
CA THR A 419 -4.45 -4.70 -5.68
C THR A 419 -5.78 -4.80 -4.98
N GLY A 420 -6.89 -4.46 -5.66
CA GLY A 420 -8.21 -4.46 -5.03
C GLY A 420 -9.37 -4.47 -6.01
N THR A 421 -10.53 -4.93 -5.51
CA THR A 421 -11.82 -4.87 -6.21
C THR A 421 -12.52 -3.53 -6.02
N GLY A 422 -13.26 -3.07 -7.03
CA GLY A 422 -13.97 -1.79 -7.05
C GLY A 422 -15.43 -1.85 -6.59
N TYR A 423 -15.96 -3.01 -6.25
CA TYR A 423 -17.38 -3.14 -5.90
C TYR A 423 -17.83 -2.31 -4.68
N PHE A 424 -16.93 -1.92 -3.81
CA PHE A 424 -17.20 -0.99 -2.71
C PHE A 424 -16.99 0.49 -3.07
N ASP A 425 -16.61 0.78 -4.31
CA ASP A 425 -16.26 2.11 -4.79
C ASP A 425 -17.27 2.64 -5.82
N MET A 426 -18.49 2.08 -5.84
CA MET A 426 -19.52 2.40 -6.85
C MET A 426 -19.94 3.88 -6.85
N VAL A 427 -19.91 4.56 -5.70
CA VAL A 427 -20.14 6.00 -5.63
C VAL A 427 -19.10 6.79 -6.45
N ALA A 428 -17.85 6.32 -6.50
CA ALA A 428 -16.81 6.94 -7.32
C ALA A 428 -17.08 6.74 -8.82
N TYR A 429 -17.46 5.53 -9.21
CA TYR A 429 -17.84 5.22 -10.61
C TYR A 429 -19.09 5.99 -11.03
N GLU A 430 -20.11 6.11 -10.14
CA GLU A 430 -21.30 6.93 -10.39
C GLU A 430 -20.93 8.38 -10.69
N ARG A 431 -20.10 9.01 -9.86
CA ARG A 431 -19.65 10.39 -10.08
C ARG A 431 -18.87 10.55 -11.39
N TYR A 432 -18.02 9.58 -11.72
CA TYR A 432 -17.31 9.59 -13.00
C TYR A 432 -18.28 9.51 -14.18
N ASN A 433 -19.22 8.57 -14.16
CA ASN A 433 -20.19 8.36 -15.21
C ASN A 433 -21.16 9.56 -15.40
N ASN A 434 -21.46 10.28 -14.32
CA ASN A 434 -22.28 11.49 -14.35
C ASN A 434 -21.49 12.75 -14.77
N GLY A 435 -20.16 12.65 -14.99
CA GLY A 435 -19.31 13.80 -15.31
C GLY A 435 -19.10 14.77 -14.12
N GLU A 436 -19.27 14.27 -12.89
CA GLU A 436 -19.14 15.05 -11.64
C GLU A 436 -17.73 14.96 -11.03
N MET A 437 -16.84 14.18 -11.65
CA MET A 437 -15.47 14.00 -11.17
C MET A 437 -14.54 15.05 -11.78
N ASN A 438 -13.77 15.70 -10.93
CA ASN A 438 -12.79 16.72 -11.34
C ASN A 438 -11.39 16.30 -10.92
N ASP A 439 -10.42 16.63 -11.75
CA ASP A 439 -9.02 16.48 -11.41
C ASP A 439 -8.57 17.59 -10.45
N TYR A 440 -7.62 17.26 -9.60
CA TYR A 440 -6.98 18.20 -8.71
C TYR A 440 -5.48 17.94 -8.66
N ILE A 441 -4.70 18.97 -8.92
CA ILE A 441 -3.24 18.97 -8.78
C ILE A 441 -2.90 20.05 -7.76
N PRO A 442 -2.22 19.71 -6.64
CA PRO A 442 -1.83 20.72 -5.66
C PRO A 442 -0.97 21.79 -6.29
N SER A 443 -1.26 23.05 -5.95
CA SER A 443 -0.41 24.17 -6.35
C SER A 443 0.94 24.12 -5.61
N ASP A 444 1.95 24.84 -6.12
CA ASP A 444 3.23 24.97 -5.43
C ASP A 444 3.07 25.63 -4.05
N GLU A 445 2.07 26.51 -3.91
CA GLU A 445 1.74 27.13 -2.63
C GLU A 445 1.15 26.12 -1.63
N ASP A 446 0.27 25.21 -2.07
CA ASP A 446 -0.28 24.14 -1.21
C ASP A 446 0.82 23.19 -0.75
N LEU A 447 1.73 22.84 -1.64
CA LEU A 447 2.89 21.99 -1.30
C LEU A 447 3.84 22.72 -0.34
N ALA A 448 4.12 24.01 -0.57
CA ALA A 448 4.97 24.80 0.31
C ALA A 448 4.39 24.91 1.73
N LYS A 449 3.07 25.06 1.86
CA LYS A 449 2.38 25.05 3.16
C LYS A 449 2.56 23.71 3.89
N GLY A 450 2.38 22.57 3.17
CA GLY A 450 2.62 21.24 3.73
C GLY A 450 4.04 21.07 4.23
N LEU A 451 5.01 21.44 3.39
CA LEU A 451 6.45 21.32 3.67
C LEU A 451 6.95 22.30 4.75
N ALA A 452 6.24 23.38 5.04
CA ALA A 452 6.62 24.34 6.09
C ALA A 452 6.67 23.72 7.49
N GLY A 453 5.95 22.61 7.72
CA GLY A 453 5.88 21.90 8.99
C GLY A 453 6.99 20.85 9.20
N ILE A 454 7.89 20.67 8.24
CA ILE A 454 8.98 19.69 8.33
C ILE A 454 9.93 20.04 9.48
N PRO A 455 10.29 19.07 10.34
CA PRO A 455 11.22 19.27 11.45
C PRO A 455 12.58 19.79 10.99
N LYS A 456 13.09 20.82 11.66
CA LYS A 456 14.37 21.44 11.36
C LYS A 456 15.42 21.01 12.37
N PHE A 457 16.39 20.21 11.93
CA PHE A 457 17.57 19.82 12.72
C PHE A 457 18.74 19.51 11.78
N PRO A 458 20.02 19.50 12.27
CA PRO A 458 21.18 19.21 11.44
C PRO A 458 21.03 17.89 10.70
N GLY A 459 21.23 17.90 9.37
CA GLY A 459 21.08 16.71 8.52
C GLY A 459 19.65 16.48 7.98
N ASN A 460 18.68 17.33 8.34
CA ASN A 460 17.31 17.34 7.78
C ASN A 460 17.03 18.64 7.00
N GLU A 461 18.00 19.10 6.26
CA GLU A 461 17.87 20.29 5.43
C GLU A 461 17.13 19.96 4.14
N SER A 462 16.07 20.68 3.84
CA SER A 462 15.18 20.48 2.66
C SER A 462 15.64 21.31 1.46
#